data_3964d82b4d97619403bbb8d1369a371c
#
_entry.id   3964d82b4d97619403bbb8d1369a371c
#
_cell.length_a   1.000
_cell.length_b   1.000
_cell.length_c   1.000
_cell.angle_alpha   90.00
_cell.angle_beta   90.00
_cell.angle_gamma   90.00
#
_symmetry.space_group_name_H-M   'P 1'
#
loop_
_entity.id
_entity.type
_entity.pdbx_description
1 polymer ?
#
loop_
_entity_poly.entity_id
_entity_poly.type
_entity_poly.pdbx_seq_one_letter_code
_entity_poly.pdbx_strand_id
1 'polypeptide(L)'
;FGTEAVVMLDMVARIDPATPVIFLDTDKHFPETLAYHESLVAELGLEDVRDITPDAVALAHEDAAGDLWRRDADRCCHLRKVAPLARALEGFDAWVTGRKRFHGDVRSDLPLFENDGKRIKINPLADWSANKVAAWIATRGLSTHPLLAEDFASIGCAPCTAPADARGGRWSGSDKTECGIHQRRKT
;
A
#
# COMPACT_ATOMS: atom_id res chain seq x y z
N PHE A 1 -1.53 -4.28 2.80
CA PHE A 1 -0.22 -4.64 3.36
C PHE A 1 0.56 -5.45 2.31
N GLY A 2 1.66 -4.91 1.82
CA GLY A 2 2.55 -5.59 0.87
C GLY A 2 3.76 -6.17 1.59
N THR A 3 4.69 -6.74 0.84
CA THR A 3 5.86 -7.49 1.36
C THR A 3 6.70 -6.76 2.40
N GLU A 4 6.78 -5.43 2.34
CA GLU A 4 7.63 -4.62 3.22
C GLU A 4 6.82 -3.71 4.18
N ALA A 5 5.49 -3.81 4.16
CA ALA A 5 4.63 -2.97 4.99
C ALA A 5 4.86 -3.24 6.48
N VAL A 6 5.20 -4.47 6.84
CA VAL A 6 5.45 -4.90 8.23
C VAL A 6 6.50 -4.06 8.94
N VAL A 7 7.53 -3.55 8.22
CA VAL A 7 8.57 -2.70 8.83
C VAL A 7 7.95 -1.40 9.36
N MET A 8 7.09 -0.75 8.56
CA MET A 8 6.44 0.48 8.99
C MET A 8 5.44 0.22 10.13
N LEU A 9 4.70 -0.88 10.04
CA LEU A 9 3.72 -1.25 11.05
C LEU A 9 4.38 -1.60 12.39
N ASP A 10 5.52 -2.34 12.39
CA ASP A 10 6.31 -2.60 13.59
C ASP A 10 6.84 -1.30 14.21
N MET A 11 7.31 -0.35 13.40
CA MET A 11 7.76 0.95 13.91
C MET A 11 6.62 1.72 14.57
N VAL A 12 5.45 1.76 13.92
CA VAL A 12 4.25 2.42 14.45
C VAL A 12 3.80 1.77 15.75
N ALA A 13 3.63 0.46 15.79
CA ALA A 13 3.20 -0.29 16.96
C ALA A 13 4.12 -0.07 18.18
N ARG A 14 5.42 0.11 17.94
CA ARG A 14 6.41 0.35 19.01
C ARG A 14 6.39 1.77 19.54
N ILE A 15 5.95 2.74 18.76
CA ILE A 15 5.85 4.15 19.16
C ILE A 15 4.51 4.39 19.84
N ASP A 16 3.44 4.01 19.18
CA ASP A 16 2.07 4.13 19.68
C ASP A 16 1.16 3.18 18.90
N PRO A 17 0.74 2.04 19.49
CA PRO A 17 -0.13 1.06 18.85
C PRO A 17 -1.54 1.59 18.56
N ALA A 18 -1.96 2.69 19.19
CA ALA A 18 -3.23 3.36 18.93
C ALA A 18 -3.17 4.33 17.73
N THR A 19 -1.99 4.49 17.10
CA THR A 19 -1.89 5.26 15.86
C THR A 19 -2.79 4.67 14.78
N PRO A 20 -3.70 5.47 14.15
CA PRO A 20 -4.60 4.95 13.12
C PRO A 20 -3.84 4.37 11.92
N VAL A 21 -4.11 3.12 11.60
CA VAL A 21 -3.60 2.42 10.42
C VAL A 21 -4.71 2.24 9.40
N ILE A 22 -4.55 2.80 8.21
CA ILE A 22 -5.54 2.67 7.13
C ILE A 22 -5.14 1.51 6.23
N PHE A 23 -6.00 0.51 6.14
CA PHE A 23 -5.93 -0.54 5.15
C PHE A 23 -6.96 -0.28 4.04
N LEU A 24 -6.52 -0.19 2.79
CA LEU A 24 -7.42 -0.03 1.65
C LEU A 24 -7.82 -1.42 1.16
N ASP A 25 -8.96 -1.92 1.62
CA ASP A 25 -9.52 -3.14 1.04
C ASP A 25 -10.17 -2.82 -0.31
N THR A 26 -9.54 -3.30 -1.36
CA THR A 26 -9.92 -2.98 -2.74
C THR A 26 -10.94 -3.95 -3.33
N ASP A 27 -11.41 -4.94 -2.59
CA ASP A 27 -12.17 -6.12 -3.06
C ASP A 27 -11.44 -6.92 -4.17
N LYS A 28 -10.14 -6.73 -4.30
CA LYS A 28 -9.30 -7.36 -5.33
C LYS A 28 -7.97 -7.85 -4.76
N HIS A 29 -7.87 -7.99 -3.45
CA HIS A 29 -6.68 -8.56 -2.82
C HIS A 29 -6.58 -10.07 -3.03
N PHE A 30 -5.36 -10.59 -2.91
CA PHE A 30 -5.16 -12.03 -2.72
C PHE A 30 -5.74 -12.45 -1.35
N PRO A 31 -6.30 -13.65 -1.22
CA PRO A 31 -6.69 -14.20 0.08
C PRO A 31 -5.54 -14.17 1.10
N GLU A 32 -4.32 -14.46 0.64
CA GLU A 32 -3.09 -14.44 1.43
C GLU A 32 -2.80 -13.03 1.98
N THR A 33 -3.14 -11.97 1.23
CA THR A 33 -2.98 -10.58 1.70
C THR A 33 -3.96 -10.26 2.82
N LEU A 34 -5.20 -10.75 2.73
CA LEU A 34 -6.22 -10.52 3.76
C LEU A 34 -5.86 -11.30 5.04
N ALA A 35 -5.48 -12.56 4.91
CA ALA A 35 -5.02 -13.37 6.06
C ALA A 35 -3.75 -12.78 6.71
N TYR A 36 -2.81 -12.30 5.90
CA TYR A 36 -1.61 -11.63 6.39
C TYR A 36 -1.92 -10.33 7.13
N HIS A 37 -2.88 -9.54 6.62
CA HIS A 37 -3.36 -8.33 7.28
C HIS A 37 -3.88 -8.65 8.71
N GLU A 38 -4.79 -9.61 8.83
CA GLU A 38 -5.33 -10.04 10.13
C GLU A 38 -4.23 -10.53 11.08
N SER A 39 -3.31 -11.35 10.57
CA SER A 39 -2.18 -11.88 11.32
C SER A 39 -1.27 -10.76 11.85
N LEU A 40 -0.92 -9.77 11.02
CA LEU A 40 -0.06 -8.66 11.42
C LEU A 40 -0.73 -7.74 12.46
N VAL A 41 -2.03 -7.51 12.34
CA VAL A 41 -2.78 -6.72 13.34
C VAL A 41 -2.65 -7.36 14.71
N ALA A 42 -2.84 -8.69 14.79
CA ALA A 42 -2.73 -9.44 16.04
C ALA A 42 -1.27 -9.53 16.52
N GLU A 43 -0.32 -9.86 15.64
CA GLU A 43 1.11 -10.02 15.96
C GLU A 43 1.72 -8.73 16.53
N LEU A 44 1.39 -7.58 15.92
CA LEU A 44 1.95 -6.28 16.29
C LEU A 44 1.14 -5.55 17.37
N GLY A 45 -0.05 -6.06 17.73
CA GLY A 45 -0.93 -5.43 18.72
C GLY A 45 -1.43 -4.05 18.28
N LEU A 46 -1.75 -3.88 16.98
CA LEU A 46 -2.30 -2.62 16.47
C LEU A 46 -3.74 -2.43 16.97
N GLU A 47 -4.05 -1.27 17.56
CA GLU A 47 -5.32 -1.02 18.24
C GLU A 47 -6.35 -0.27 17.39
N ASP A 48 -5.93 0.55 16.43
CA ASP A 48 -6.81 1.33 15.54
C ASP A 48 -6.49 1.02 14.07
N VAL A 49 -7.00 -0.12 13.59
CA VAL A 49 -6.88 -0.48 12.16
C VAL A 49 -8.23 -0.28 11.48
N ARG A 50 -8.21 0.50 10.42
CA ARG A 50 -9.42 0.91 9.68
C ARG A 50 -9.41 0.33 8.28
N ASP A 51 -10.27 -0.64 8.03
CA ASP A 51 -10.47 -1.25 6.72
C ASP A 51 -11.39 -0.36 5.88
N ILE A 52 -10.85 0.24 4.84
CA ILE A 52 -11.54 1.21 4.01
C ILE A 52 -11.85 0.58 2.66
N THR A 53 -13.13 0.37 2.41
CA THR A 53 -13.64 -0.20 1.16
C THR A 53 -14.00 0.89 0.13
N PRO A 54 -14.06 0.55 -1.16
CA PRO A 54 -14.62 1.40 -2.20
C PRO A 54 -16.09 1.73 -1.93
N ASP A 55 -16.58 2.82 -2.51
CA ASP A 55 -17.99 3.15 -2.46
C ASP A 55 -18.81 2.15 -3.27
N ALA A 56 -19.78 1.49 -2.64
CA ALA A 56 -20.58 0.42 -3.24
C ALA A 56 -21.45 0.92 -4.40
N VAL A 57 -21.97 2.15 -4.32
CA VAL A 57 -22.80 2.73 -5.37
C VAL A 57 -21.96 3.04 -6.61
N ALA A 58 -20.78 3.61 -6.40
CA ALA A 58 -19.83 3.88 -7.48
C ALA A 58 -19.33 2.57 -8.13
N LEU A 59 -19.08 1.51 -7.34
CA LEU A 59 -18.73 0.19 -7.87
C LEU A 59 -19.84 -0.40 -8.73
N ALA A 60 -21.08 -0.37 -8.25
CA ALA A 60 -22.22 -0.89 -9.00
C ALA A 60 -22.45 -0.15 -10.33
N HIS A 61 -22.14 1.14 -10.36
CA HIS A 61 -22.30 1.96 -11.56
C HIS A 61 -21.15 1.78 -12.57
N GLU A 62 -19.89 1.74 -12.09
CA GLU A 62 -18.71 1.83 -12.97
C GLU A 62 -18.02 0.48 -13.20
N ASP A 63 -18.14 -0.46 -12.27
CA ASP A 63 -17.45 -1.74 -12.26
C ASP A 63 -18.36 -2.91 -11.87
N ALA A 64 -19.63 -2.89 -12.32
CA ALA A 64 -20.60 -3.93 -12.01
C ALA A 64 -20.13 -5.35 -12.40
N ALA A 65 -19.37 -5.48 -13.47
CA ALA A 65 -18.78 -6.76 -13.91
C ALA A 65 -17.47 -7.12 -13.17
N GLY A 66 -16.91 -6.19 -12.38
CA GLY A 66 -15.66 -6.39 -11.65
C GLY A 66 -14.41 -6.47 -12.52
N ASP A 67 -14.47 -6.05 -13.79
CA ASP A 67 -13.41 -6.16 -14.80
C ASP A 67 -12.78 -4.82 -15.21
N LEU A 68 -13.11 -3.72 -14.51
CA LEU A 68 -12.58 -2.38 -14.79
C LEU A 68 -11.05 -2.33 -14.74
N TRP A 69 -10.41 -3.17 -13.90
CA TRP A 69 -8.96 -3.28 -13.83
C TRP A 69 -8.31 -3.60 -15.19
N ARG A 70 -9.02 -4.29 -16.07
CA ARG A 70 -8.57 -4.70 -17.42
C ARG A 70 -8.92 -3.64 -18.47
N ARG A 71 -10.09 -3.00 -18.33
CA ARG A 71 -10.60 -2.00 -19.30
C ARG A 71 -9.96 -0.63 -19.11
N ASP A 72 -9.81 -0.21 -17.85
CA ASP A 72 -9.22 1.07 -17.46
C ASP A 72 -8.60 0.92 -16.05
N ALA A 73 -7.31 0.59 -16.01
CA ALA A 73 -6.58 0.38 -14.77
C ALA A 73 -6.45 1.65 -13.93
N ASP A 74 -6.43 2.84 -14.55
CA ASP A 74 -6.35 4.11 -13.83
C ASP A 74 -7.67 4.42 -13.15
N ARG A 75 -8.79 4.24 -13.83
CA ARG A 75 -10.12 4.42 -13.24
C ARG A 75 -10.38 3.40 -12.14
N CYS A 76 -9.99 2.14 -12.34
CA CYS A 76 -10.08 1.11 -11.32
C CYS A 76 -9.30 1.49 -10.06
N CYS A 77 -8.03 1.93 -10.20
CA CYS A 77 -7.23 2.38 -9.07
C CYS A 77 -7.82 3.63 -8.41
N HIS A 78 -8.36 4.56 -9.18
CA HIS A 78 -9.05 5.72 -8.62
C HIS A 78 -10.22 5.32 -7.73
N LEU A 79 -11.11 4.49 -8.28
CA LEU A 79 -12.34 4.03 -7.61
C LEU A 79 -12.05 3.21 -6.35
N ARG A 80 -11.05 2.31 -6.42
CA ARG A 80 -10.77 1.34 -5.36
C ARG A 80 -9.68 1.76 -4.38
N LYS A 81 -8.94 2.83 -4.66
CA LYS A 81 -7.80 3.25 -3.81
C LYS A 81 -7.76 4.75 -3.57
N VAL A 82 -7.75 5.56 -4.65
CA VAL A 82 -7.52 7.02 -4.51
C VAL A 82 -8.68 7.69 -3.81
N ALA A 83 -9.93 7.43 -4.24
CA ALA A 83 -11.11 8.01 -3.63
C ALA A 83 -11.33 7.50 -2.20
N PRO A 84 -11.23 6.18 -1.90
CA PRO A 84 -11.30 5.68 -0.53
C PRO A 84 -10.22 6.26 0.39
N LEU A 85 -8.96 6.34 -0.06
CA LEU A 85 -7.89 6.95 0.73
C LEU A 85 -8.16 8.43 1.03
N ALA A 86 -8.63 9.18 0.03
CA ALA A 86 -8.96 10.58 0.20
C ALA A 86 -10.01 10.82 1.29
N ARG A 87 -11.04 9.97 1.33
CA ARG A 87 -12.09 9.95 2.35
C ARG A 87 -11.53 9.54 3.72
N ALA A 88 -10.71 8.49 3.76
CA ALA A 88 -10.12 8.01 5.01
C ALA A 88 -9.14 8.99 5.66
N LEU A 89 -8.52 9.86 4.86
CA LEU A 89 -7.60 10.88 5.35
C LEU A 89 -8.29 12.19 5.80
N GLU A 90 -9.62 12.28 5.71
CA GLU A 90 -10.34 13.46 6.21
C GLU A 90 -10.14 13.60 7.72
N GLY A 91 -9.84 14.83 8.17
CA GLY A 91 -9.56 15.12 9.57
C GLY A 91 -8.12 14.87 10.03
N PHE A 92 -7.24 14.31 9.18
CA PHE A 92 -5.82 14.16 9.50
C PHE A 92 -4.98 15.32 8.91
N ASP A 93 -4.01 15.82 9.66
CA ASP A 93 -3.05 16.84 9.22
C ASP A 93 -1.82 16.24 8.54
N ALA A 94 -1.52 14.97 8.81
CA ALA A 94 -0.40 14.24 8.23
C ALA A 94 -0.73 12.77 8.02
N TRP A 95 0.01 12.11 7.14
CA TRP A 95 -0.03 10.66 6.96
C TRP A 95 1.32 10.07 6.61
N VAL A 96 1.57 8.85 7.04
CA VAL A 96 2.84 8.15 6.89
C VAL A 96 2.74 7.12 5.77
N THR A 97 3.80 6.98 4.96
CA THR A 97 3.88 5.97 3.91
C THR A 97 5.18 5.18 3.96
N GLY A 98 5.12 3.91 3.60
CA GLY A 98 6.30 3.03 3.53
C GLY A 98 7.08 3.10 2.22
N ARG A 99 6.98 4.19 1.43
CA ARG A 99 7.72 4.33 0.18
C ARG A 99 9.22 4.45 0.41
N LYS A 100 10.01 3.97 -0.55
CA LYS A 100 11.48 3.93 -0.50
C LYS A 100 12.06 4.32 -1.85
N ARG A 101 13.23 4.97 -1.85
CA ARG A 101 13.92 5.40 -3.09
C ARG A 101 14.44 4.23 -3.90
N PHE A 102 14.86 3.14 -3.28
CA PHE A 102 15.42 2.00 -4.00
C PHE A 102 14.41 1.27 -4.89
N HIS A 103 13.12 1.56 -4.78
CA HIS A 103 12.12 1.08 -5.73
C HIS A 103 12.19 1.77 -7.10
N GLY A 104 13.08 2.77 -7.25
CA GLY A 104 13.36 3.43 -8.52
C GLY A 104 12.25 4.28 -9.10
N ASP A 105 12.37 4.62 -10.39
CA ASP A 105 11.43 5.42 -11.17
C ASP A 105 11.05 6.74 -10.46
N VAL A 106 9.76 7.01 -10.39
CA VAL A 106 9.20 8.21 -9.75
C VAL A 106 9.50 8.34 -8.25
N ARG A 107 10.19 7.35 -7.65
CA ARG A 107 10.56 7.34 -6.23
C ARG A 107 12.03 7.65 -5.97
N SER A 108 12.88 7.74 -6.99
CA SER A 108 14.33 7.97 -6.83
C SER A 108 14.66 9.19 -5.98
N ASP A 109 13.88 10.27 -6.14
CA ASP A 109 14.05 11.55 -5.44
C ASP A 109 13.01 11.78 -4.33
N LEU A 110 12.49 10.69 -3.77
CA LEU A 110 11.44 10.75 -2.74
C LEU A 110 11.93 11.53 -1.49
N PRO A 111 11.33 12.66 -1.13
CA PRO A 111 11.71 13.38 0.08
C PRO A 111 11.14 12.70 1.33
N LEU A 112 11.75 12.97 2.50
CA LEU A 112 11.21 12.51 3.78
C LEU A 112 9.84 13.14 4.08
N PHE A 113 9.66 14.40 3.72
CA PHE A 113 8.41 15.15 3.91
C PHE A 113 7.94 15.73 2.57
N GLU A 114 6.67 15.56 2.27
CA GLU A 114 6.04 16.12 1.08
C GLU A 114 4.81 16.94 1.48
N ASN A 115 4.61 18.05 0.78
CA ASN A 115 3.32 18.75 0.84
C ASN A 115 2.31 17.95 0.00
N ASP A 116 1.21 17.53 0.59
CA ASP A 116 0.11 16.79 -0.02
C ASP A 116 -1.19 17.61 0.05
N GLY A 117 -1.14 18.83 -0.44
CA GLY A 117 -2.24 19.79 -0.38
C GLY A 117 -2.43 20.35 1.04
N LYS A 118 -3.48 19.91 1.72
CA LYS A 118 -3.78 20.34 3.12
C LYS A 118 -3.00 19.53 4.16
N ARG A 119 -2.23 18.52 3.77
CA ARG A 119 -1.59 17.55 4.66
C ARG A 119 -0.10 17.46 4.41
N ILE A 120 0.61 16.98 5.41
CA ILE A 120 2.01 16.55 5.27
C ILE A 120 2.04 15.05 5.05
N LYS A 121 2.71 14.60 3.98
CA LYS A 121 3.02 13.20 3.76
C LYS A 121 4.44 12.91 4.24
N ILE A 122 4.60 11.87 5.03
CA ILE A 122 5.86 11.51 5.68
C ILE A 122 6.32 10.15 5.15
N ASN A 123 7.57 10.05 4.70
CA ASN A 123 8.18 8.85 4.15
C ASN A 123 9.40 8.40 4.98
N PRO A 124 9.22 7.85 6.18
CA PRO A 124 10.34 7.57 7.10
C PRO A 124 11.35 6.56 6.55
N LEU A 125 10.90 5.70 5.63
CA LEU A 125 11.73 4.69 5.00
C LEU A 125 12.36 5.15 3.67
N ALA A 126 12.24 6.44 3.28
CA ALA A 126 12.70 6.93 1.98
C ALA A 126 14.17 6.55 1.71
N ASP A 127 15.05 6.73 2.71
CA ASP A 127 16.50 6.47 2.62
C ASP A 127 16.91 5.04 3.00
N TRP A 128 15.95 4.15 3.26
CA TRP A 128 16.28 2.77 3.60
C TRP A 128 16.63 1.98 2.36
N SER A 129 17.73 1.22 2.42
CA SER A 129 18.05 0.23 1.40
C SER A 129 17.25 -1.07 1.58
N ALA A 130 17.19 -1.89 0.53
CA ALA A 130 16.56 -3.21 0.60
C ALA A 130 17.21 -4.08 1.70
N ASN A 131 18.53 -4.02 1.82
CA ASN A 131 19.26 -4.76 2.87
C ASN A 131 18.86 -4.29 4.28
N LYS A 132 18.66 -3.00 4.49
CA LYS A 132 18.23 -2.48 5.79
C LYS A 132 16.81 -2.93 6.12
N VAL A 133 15.90 -2.97 5.14
CA VAL A 133 14.55 -3.51 5.30
C VAL A 133 14.60 -4.99 5.67
N ALA A 134 15.35 -5.80 4.92
CA ALA A 134 15.50 -7.24 5.18
C ALA A 134 16.14 -7.51 6.56
N ALA A 135 17.17 -6.76 6.93
CA ALA A 135 17.82 -6.89 8.23
C ALA A 135 16.85 -6.53 9.39
N TRP A 136 16.02 -5.52 9.22
CA TRP A 136 15.00 -5.16 10.22
C TRP A 136 14.01 -6.30 10.42
N ILE A 137 13.45 -6.84 9.34
CA ILE A 137 12.52 -7.97 9.38
C ILE A 137 13.16 -9.17 10.10
N ALA A 138 14.37 -9.57 9.67
CA ALA A 138 15.07 -10.72 10.23
C ALA A 138 15.43 -10.55 11.71
N THR A 139 16.01 -9.40 12.08
CA THR A 139 16.45 -9.14 13.46
C THR A 139 15.27 -9.11 14.44
N ARG A 140 14.11 -8.71 13.97
CA ARG A 140 12.91 -8.60 14.79
C ARG A 140 12.00 -9.82 14.71
N GLY A 141 12.32 -10.79 13.85
CA GLY A 141 11.53 -12.00 13.67
C GLY A 141 10.12 -11.72 13.13
N LEU A 142 9.98 -10.66 12.31
CA LEU A 142 8.66 -10.26 11.80
C LEU A 142 8.16 -11.22 10.73
N SER A 143 6.87 -11.51 10.74
CA SER A 143 6.22 -12.32 9.72
C SER A 143 6.30 -11.64 8.36
N THR A 144 6.57 -12.42 7.31
CA THR A 144 6.60 -11.95 5.92
C THR A 144 5.35 -12.36 5.17
N HIS A 145 5.02 -11.61 4.11
CA HIS A 145 3.86 -11.94 3.28
C HIS A 145 4.03 -13.32 2.63
N PRO A 146 3.04 -14.25 2.72
CA PRO A 146 3.18 -15.62 2.21
C PRO A 146 3.61 -15.71 0.76
N LEU A 147 3.06 -14.88 -0.12
CA LEU A 147 3.38 -14.87 -1.55
C LEU A 147 4.84 -14.45 -1.87
N LEU A 148 5.60 -13.95 -0.87
CA LEU A 148 7.03 -13.69 -1.07
C LEU A 148 7.80 -14.99 -1.38
N ALA A 149 7.37 -16.12 -0.83
CA ALA A 149 7.92 -17.43 -1.12
C ALA A 149 7.54 -17.96 -2.51
N GLU A 150 6.63 -17.30 -3.20
CA GLU A 150 6.14 -17.61 -4.54
C GLU A 150 6.63 -16.58 -5.58
N ASP A 151 7.77 -15.93 -5.31
CA ASP A 151 8.43 -14.94 -6.18
C ASP A 151 7.63 -13.64 -6.42
N PHE A 152 6.68 -13.31 -5.55
CA PHE A 152 6.00 -12.02 -5.59
C PHE A 152 6.77 -10.98 -4.77
N ALA A 153 7.80 -10.36 -5.35
CA ALA A 153 8.58 -9.33 -4.66
C ALA A 153 7.77 -8.05 -4.35
N SER A 154 6.73 -7.76 -5.10
CA SER A 154 5.83 -6.62 -4.88
C SER A 154 4.37 -7.03 -5.06
N ILE A 155 3.55 -6.84 -4.04
CA ILE A 155 2.16 -7.28 -4.00
C ILE A 155 1.19 -6.09 -4.03
N GLY A 156 0.10 -6.25 -4.77
CA GLY A 156 -1.04 -5.34 -4.81
C GLY A 156 -2.35 -6.08 -5.02
N CYS A 157 -3.25 -5.57 -5.88
CA CYS A 157 -4.44 -6.31 -6.26
C CYS A 157 -4.08 -7.56 -7.05
N ALA A 158 -4.74 -8.68 -6.79
CA ALA A 158 -4.49 -9.97 -7.45
C ALA A 158 -4.52 -9.87 -9.00
N PRO A 159 -5.53 -9.24 -9.64
CA PRO A 159 -5.55 -9.18 -11.10
C PRO A 159 -4.48 -8.27 -11.72
N CYS A 160 -3.75 -7.49 -10.90
CA CYS A 160 -2.71 -6.56 -11.35
C CYS A 160 -1.32 -6.94 -10.86
N THR A 161 -1.12 -8.17 -10.38
CA THR A 161 0.15 -8.60 -9.79
C THR A 161 0.49 -10.01 -10.25
N ALA A 162 1.70 -10.20 -10.74
CA ALA A 162 2.28 -11.49 -11.13
C ALA A 162 3.62 -11.69 -10.41
N PRO A 163 4.12 -12.93 -10.30
CA PRO A 163 5.46 -13.20 -9.81
C PRO A 163 6.50 -12.48 -10.68
N ALA A 164 7.41 -11.77 -10.07
CA ALA A 164 8.54 -11.11 -10.71
C ALA A 164 9.46 -10.46 -9.68
N ASP A 165 10.70 -10.16 -10.08
CA ASP A 165 11.64 -9.39 -9.30
C ASP A 165 11.17 -7.94 -9.11
N ALA A 166 11.47 -7.39 -7.96
CA ALA A 166 11.16 -6.01 -7.58
C ALA A 166 9.69 -5.65 -7.85
N ARG A 167 9.43 -4.66 -8.70
CA ARG A 167 8.07 -4.23 -9.07
C ARG A 167 7.63 -4.67 -10.47
N GLY A 168 8.43 -5.50 -11.15
CA GLY A 168 8.17 -5.93 -12.53
C GLY A 168 6.85 -6.68 -12.74
N GLY A 169 6.35 -7.35 -11.70
CA GLY A 169 5.06 -8.05 -11.72
C GLY A 169 3.82 -7.14 -11.58
N ARG A 170 4.01 -5.82 -11.32
CA ARG A 170 2.89 -4.88 -11.15
C ARG A 170 2.45 -4.32 -12.48
N TRP A 171 1.16 -4.50 -12.81
CA TRP A 171 0.55 -4.05 -14.08
C TRP A 171 1.33 -4.53 -15.31
N SER A 172 1.89 -5.76 -15.25
CA SER A 172 2.65 -6.35 -16.37
C SER A 172 1.84 -6.28 -17.66
N GLY A 173 2.49 -5.82 -18.74
CA GLY A 173 1.85 -5.60 -20.03
C GLY A 173 1.20 -4.22 -20.21
N SER A 174 1.40 -3.27 -19.28
CA SER A 174 0.97 -1.88 -19.42
C SER A 174 2.06 -0.89 -19.00
N ASP A 175 1.96 0.36 -19.45
CA ASP A 175 2.88 1.45 -19.08
C ASP A 175 2.64 1.99 -17.65
N LYS A 176 1.71 1.38 -16.91
CA LYS A 176 1.36 1.84 -15.57
C LYS A 176 2.42 1.41 -14.55
N THR A 177 2.96 2.37 -13.79
CA THR A 177 3.97 2.13 -12.75
C THR A 177 3.45 2.37 -11.33
N GLU A 178 2.39 3.18 -11.16
CA GLU A 178 1.84 3.56 -9.86
C GLU A 178 0.32 3.56 -9.83
N CYS A 179 -0.27 3.26 -8.67
CA CYS A 179 -1.73 3.21 -8.48
C CYS A 179 -2.41 4.57 -8.29
N GLY A 180 -1.64 5.65 -8.25
CA GLY A 180 -2.17 7.01 -8.14
C GLY A 180 -2.38 7.54 -6.71
N ILE A 181 -2.35 6.71 -5.66
CA ILE A 181 -2.53 7.17 -4.25
C ILE A 181 -1.46 8.15 -3.78
N HIS A 182 -0.32 8.19 -4.48
CA HIS A 182 0.80 9.07 -4.16
C HIS A 182 0.97 10.23 -5.14
N GLN A 183 0.11 10.35 -6.14
CA GLN A 183 0.15 11.49 -7.06
C GLN A 183 -0.23 12.77 -6.34
N ARG A 184 0.56 13.85 -6.59
CA ARG A 184 0.19 15.18 -6.09
C ARG A 184 -1.13 15.59 -6.74
N ARG A 185 -2.12 15.97 -5.94
CA ARG A 185 -3.29 16.64 -6.49
C ARG A 185 -2.82 17.97 -7.07
N LYS A 186 -2.98 18.15 -8.37
CA LYS A 186 -2.85 19.49 -8.97
C LYS A 186 -3.98 20.34 -8.39
N THR A 187 -3.63 21.30 -7.57
CA THR A 187 -4.52 22.37 -7.11
C THR A 187 -4.85 23.27 -8.27
#